data_cd30da8ca7e657078734bf7f68783f55
#
_entry.id   cd30da8ca7e657078734bf7f68783f55
#
_cell.length_a   1.000
_cell.length_b   1.000
_cell.length_c   1.000
_cell.angle_alpha   90.00
_cell.angle_beta   90.00
_cell.angle_gamma   90.00
#
_symmetry.space_group_name_H-M   'P 1'
#
loop_
_entity.id
_entity.type
_entity.pdbx_description
1 polymer ?
#
loop_
_entity_poly.entity_id
_entity_poly.type
_entity_poly.pdbx_seq_one_letter_code
_entity_poly.pdbx_strand_id
1 'polypeptide(L)'
;MVPVDLAHADKLTRSLTTAAEIAKLYDASVIYVGVTSSAPGALGHNPKEFEARLKAFAEEQSARYGVATESRSVVAHDPAVDLNQSLARAVDEFGCDLVIMATHVPNLADHFMHSHGGQLATHTEASVFLVRG
;
A
#
# COMPACT_ATOMS: atom_id res chain seq x y z
N MET A 1 -6.64 1.18 -4.42
CA MET A 1 -5.19 1.01 -4.10
C MET A 1 -5.03 0.76 -2.60
N VAL A 2 -4.15 -0.15 -2.22
CA VAL A 2 -3.79 -0.42 -0.83
C VAL A 2 -2.27 -0.34 -0.70
N PRO A 3 -1.73 0.72 -0.09
CA PRO A 3 -0.32 0.76 0.25
C PRO A 3 0.04 -0.30 1.29
N VAL A 4 1.11 -1.03 1.06
CA VAL A 4 1.55 -2.10 1.96
C VAL A 4 3.02 -1.96 2.33
N ASP A 5 3.32 -2.18 3.59
CA ASP A 5 4.67 -2.40 4.09
C ASP A 5 4.84 -3.90 4.34
N LEU A 6 5.58 -4.57 3.45
CA LEU A 6 5.78 -6.02 3.54
C LEU A 6 6.52 -6.47 4.80
N ALA A 7 7.32 -5.60 5.41
CA ALA A 7 8.01 -5.90 6.67
C ALA A 7 7.02 -6.01 7.85
N HIS A 8 5.84 -5.40 7.73
CA HIS A 8 4.83 -5.33 8.78
C HIS A 8 3.45 -5.76 8.27
N ALA A 9 3.41 -6.64 7.27
CA ALA A 9 2.16 -7.11 6.66
C ALA A 9 1.21 -7.79 7.65
N ASP A 10 1.74 -8.41 8.68
CA ASP A 10 0.98 -9.01 9.79
C ASP A 10 0.08 -8.00 10.52
N LYS A 11 0.47 -6.73 10.53
CA LYS A 11 -0.28 -5.64 11.18
C LYS A 11 -1.33 -5.00 10.27
N LEU A 12 -1.38 -5.40 9.01
CA LEU A 12 -2.30 -4.83 8.02
C LEU A 12 -3.61 -5.62 7.87
N THR A 13 -3.80 -6.69 8.62
CA THR A 13 -4.94 -7.62 8.46
C THR A 13 -6.28 -6.90 8.37
N ARG A 14 -6.51 -5.91 9.25
CA ARG A 14 -7.79 -5.18 9.27
C ARG A 14 -7.99 -4.34 8.00
N SER A 15 -6.98 -3.61 7.55
CA SER A 15 -7.06 -2.82 6.33
C SER A 15 -7.18 -3.69 5.08
N LEU A 16 -6.49 -4.83 5.05
CA LEU A 16 -6.59 -5.79 3.95
C LEU A 16 -7.99 -6.41 3.86
N THR A 17 -8.57 -6.80 4.99
CA THR A 17 -9.94 -7.31 5.04
C THR A 17 -10.94 -6.25 4.59
N THR A 18 -10.83 -5.03 5.12
CA THR A 18 -11.70 -3.91 4.73
C THR A 18 -11.61 -3.63 3.23
N ALA A 19 -10.40 -3.62 2.68
CA ALA A 19 -10.18 -3.41 1.25
C ALA A 19 -10.84 -4.50 0.40
N ALA A 20 -10.71 -5.76 0.81
CA ALA A 20 -11.31 -6.88 0.10
C ALA A 20 -12.86 -6.83 0.16
N GLU A 21 -13.44 -6.48 1.28
CA GLU A 21 -14.90 -6.33 1.44
C GLU A 21 -15.45 -5.20 0.57
N ILE A 22 -14.78 -4.05 0.55
CA ILE A 22 -15.15 -2.92 -0.31
C ILE A 22 -14.99 -3.30 -1.78
N ALA A 23 -13.90 -3.97 -2.16
CA ALA A 23 -13.69 -4.43 -3.52
C ALA A 23 -14.80 -5.39 -3.99
N LYS A 24 -15.24 -6.30 -3.14
CA LYS A 24 -16.38 -7.19 -3.45
C LYS A 24 -17.67 -6.41 -3.63
N LEU A 25 -17.93 -5.45 -2.75
CA LEU A 25 -19.16 -4.65 -2.80
C LEU A 25 -19.30 -3.87 -4.11
N TYR A 26 -18.19 -3.36 -4.64
CA TYR A 26 -18.16 -2.53 -5.85
C TYR A 26 -17.70 -3.29 -7.10
N ASP A 27 -17.46 -4.60 -7.00
CA ASP A 27 -16.89 -5.40 -8.09
C ASP A 27 -15.59 -4.78 -8.64
N ALA A 28 -14.74 -4.33 -7.72
CA ALA A 28 -13.48 -3.68 -8.01
C ALA A 28 -12.28 -4.63 -7.84
N SER A 29 -11.18 -4.33 -8.48
CA SER A 29 -9.89 -4.96 -8.23
C SER A 29 -9.09 -4.17 -7.20
N VAL A 30 -8.17 -4.84 -6.51
CA VAL A 30 -7.28 -4.24 -5.53
C VAL A 30 -5.86 -4.18 -6.09
N ILE A 31 -5.27 -2.99 -6.10
CA ILE A 31 -3.86 -2.81 -6.44
C ILE A 31 -3.08 -2.62 -5.14
N TYR A 32 -2.22 -3.58 -4.82
CA TYR A 32 -1.28 -3.47 -3.70
C TYR A 32 -0.04 -2.72 -4.15
N VAL A 33 0.27 -1.63 -3.48
CA VAL A 33 1.41 -0.78 -3.81
C VAL A 33 2.44 -0.83 -2.69
N GLY A 34 3.64 -1.23 -3.03
CA GLY A 34 4.79 -1.19 -2.14
C GLY A 34 5.80 -0.14 -2.61
N VAL A 35 6.31 0.68 -1.70
CA VAL A 35 7.38 1.63 -1.98
C VAL A 35 8.68 1.09 -1.42
N THR A 36 9.69 1.00 -2.27
CA THR A 36 11.02 0.52 -1.91
C THR A 36 12.09 1.51 -2.35
N SER A 37 13.30 1.37 -1.81
CA SER A 37 14.46 2.13 -2.27
C SER A 37 15.30 1.30 -3.24
N SER A 38 16.17 1.98 -3.98
CA SER A 38 17.18 1.32 -4.81
C SER A 38 18.30 0.67 -3.99
N ALA A 39 18.43 1.03 -2.72
CA ALA A 39 19.44 0.45 -1.82
C ALA A 39 19.02 -0.97 -1.35
N PRO A 40 19.97 -1.89 -1.15
CA PRO A 40 19.71 -3.22 -0.59
C PRO A 40 19.04 -3.13 0.79
N GLY A 41 18.09 -4.02 1.06
CA GLY A 41 17.35 -4.05 2.32
C GLY A 41 16.87 -5.45 2.70
N ALA A 42 16.19 -5.55 3.86
CA ALA A 42 15.73 -6.82 4.43
C ALA A 42 14.66 -7.54 3.59
N LEU A 43 13.92 -6.81 2.74
CA LEU A 43 12.84 -7.35 1.91
C LEU A 43 13.27 -7.73 0.51
N GLY A 44 14.52 -7.49 0.15
CA GLY A 44 15.10 -7.81 -1.14
C GLY A 44 16.44 -7.11 -1.32
N HIS A 45 17.29 -7.65 -2.15
CA HIS A 45 18.60 -7.07 -2.45
C HIS A 45 18.52 -6.05 -3.58
N ASN A 46 17.38 -5.97 -4.27
CA ASN A 46 17.13 -5.06 -5.37
C ASN A 46 15.60 -4.89 -5.61
N PRO A 47 15.19 -3.90 -6.42
CA PRO A 47 13.80 -3.66 -6.74
C PRO A 47 13.05 -4.85 -7.36
N LYS A 48 13.74 -5.71 -8.11
CA LYS A 48 13.13 -6.92 -8.71
C LYS A 48 12.74 -7.96 -7.66
N GLU A 49 13.57 -8.16 -6.65
CA GLU A 49 13.23 -9.05 -5.54
C GLU A 49 12.05 -8.53 -4.72
N PHE A 50 12.01 -7.23 -4.47
CA PHE A 50 10.88 -6.59 -3.82
C PHE A 50 9.59 -6.75 -4.64
N GLU A 51 9.66 -6.51 -5.94
CA GLU A 51 8.53 -6.70 -6.86
C GLU A 51 8.01 -8.14 -6.84
N ALA A 52 8.90 -9.13 -6.86
CA ALA A 52 8.52 -10.55 -6.78
C ALA A 52 7.83 -10.88 -5.46
N ARG A 53 8.31 -10.35 -4.35
CA ARG A 53 7.67 -10.52 -3.02
C ARG A 53 6.32 -9.85 -2.94
N LEU A 54 6.19 -8.64 -3.49
CA LEU A 54 4.92 -7.92 -3.53
C LEU A 54 3.89 -8.65 -4.41
N LYS A 55 4.34 -9.21 -5.53
CA LYS A 55 3.48 -10.03 -6.40
C LYS A 55 2.97 -11.27 -5.67
N ALA A 56 3.85 -12.02 -5.02
CA ALA A 56 3.47 -13.18 -4.23
C ALA A 56 2.48 -12.81 -3.11
N PHE A 57 2.69 -11.69 -2.45
CA PHE A 57 1.75 -11.16 -1.46
C PHE A 57 0.37 -10.88 -2.07
N ALA A 58 0.31 -10.20 -3.22
CA ALA A 58 -0.95 -9.90 -3.89
C ALA A 58 -1.70 -11.17 -4.31
N GLU A 59 -1.00 -12.18 -4.82
CA GLU A 59 -1.56 -13.47 -5.17
C GLU A 59 -2.13 -14.22 -3.95
N GLU A 60 -1.42 -14.17 -2.83
CA GLU A 60 -1.90 -14.73 -1.56
C GLU A 60 -3.18 -14.03 -1.09
N GLN A 61 -3.24 -12.69 -1.15
CA GLN A 61 -4.44 -11.95 -0.77
C GLN A 61 -5.61 -12.26 -1.72
N SER A 62 -5.35 -12.42 -3.01
CA SER A 62 -6.37 -12.83 -3.98
C SER A 62 -6.97 -14.18 -3.64
N ALA A 63 -6.14 -15.17 -3.34
CA ALA A 63 -6.59 -16.50 -2.91
C ALA A 63 -7.36 -16.46 -1.59
N ARG A 64 -6.88 -15.67 -0.63
CA ARG A 64 -7.47 -15.56 0.71
C ARG A 64 -8.85 -14.91 0.71
N TYR A 65 -9.02 -13.83 -0.05
CA TYR A 65 -10.24 -13.02 -0.03
C TYR A 65 -11.14 -13.21 -1.24
N GLY A 66 -10.70 -13.89 -2.29
CA GLY A 66 -11.49 -14.11 -3.50
C GLY A 66 -11.76 -12.83 -4.29
N VAL A 67 -10.81 -11.90 -4.34
CA VAL A 67 -10.87 -10.66 -5.12
C VAL A 67 -9.75 -10.61 -6.14
N ALA A 68 -9.98 -9.96 -7.27
CA ALA A 68 -8.93 -9.71 -8.25
C ALA A 68 -7.89 -8.74 -7.67
N THR A 69 -6.62 -9.09 -7.77
CA THR A 69 -5.52 -8.28 -7.23
C THR A 69 -4.45 -8.04 -8.27
N GLU A 70 -3.78 -6.91 -8.14
CA GLU A 70 -2.54 -6.59 -8.83
C GLU A 70 -1.51 -6.10 -7.82
N SER A 71 -0.24 -6.10 -8.22
CA SER A 71 0.85 -5.52 -7.45
C SER A 71 1.60 -4.50 -8.27
N ARG A 72 1.97 -3.40 -7.65
CA ARG A 72 2.83 -2.37 -8.24
C ARG A 72 3.89 -1.96 -7.24
N SER A 73 5.14 -2.11 -7.61
CA SER A 73 6.26 -1.59 -6.83
C SER A 73 6.65 -0.20 -7.33
N VAL A 74 6.91 0.69 -6.41
CA VAL A 74 7.40 2.04 -6.68
C VAL A 74 8.77 2.19 -6.04
N VAL A 75 9.75 2.58 -6.83
CA VAL A 75 11.10 2.84 -6.34
C VAL A 75 11.20 4.33 -6.00
N ALA A 76 11.44 4.64 -4.74
CA ALA A 76 11.70 5.99 -4.27
C ALA A 76 13.18 6.15 -3.94
N HIS A 77 13.72 7.36 -4.10
CA HIS A 77 15.10 7.64 -3.73
C HIS A 77 15.30 7.56 -2.21
N ASP A 78 14.41 8.17 -1.48
CA ASP A 78 14.33 8.09 -0.01
C ASP A 78 12.88 7.85 0.43
N PRO A 79 12.48 6.58 0.65
CA PRO A 79 11.09 6.26 1.03
C PRO A 79 10.62 6.95 2.31
N ALA A 80 11.53 7.27 3.23
CA ALA A 80 11.19 7.96 4.46
C ALA A 80 10.73 9.41 4.22
N VAL A 81 11.21 10.05 3.17
CA VAL A 81 10.87 11.43 2.80
C VAL A 81 9.84 11.47 1.68
N ASP A 82 10.00 10.61 0.68
CA ASP A 82 9.27 10.67 -0.59
C ASP A 82 7.98 9.83 -0.62
N LEU A 83 7.64 9.15 0.48
CA LEU A 83 6.54 8.18 0.51
C LEU A 83 5.21 8.77 0.03
N ASN A 84 4.81 9.90 0.58
CA ASN A 84 3.52 10.53 0.25
C ASN A 84 3.45 10.93 -1.23
N GLN A 85 4.53 11.52 -1.73
CA GLN A 85 4.60 11.93 -3.12
C GLN A 85 4.60 10.72 -4.05
N SER A 86 5.28 9.65 -3.67
CA SER A 86 5.31 8.39 -4.42
C SER A 86 3.95 7.74 -4.47
N LEU A 87 3.21 7.73 -3.35
CA LEU A 87 1.85 7.19 -3.30
C LEU A 87 0.86 8.05 -4.09
N ALA A 88 0.95 9.39 -4.01
CA ALA A 88 0.08 10.28 -4.79
C ALA A 88 0.29 10.07 -6.30
N ARG A 89 1.52 9.97 -6.75
CA ARG A 89 1.84 9.65 -8.15
C ARG A 89 1.30 8.27 -8.56
N ALA A 90 1.41 7.28 -7.68
CA ALA A 90 0.91 5.93 -7.95
C ALA A 90 -0.62 5.91 -8.11
N VAL A 91 -1.35 6.71 -7.33
CA VAL A 91 -2.81 6.87 -7.48
C VAL A 91 -3.17 7.33 -8.88
N ASP A 92 -2.50 8.38 -9.35
CA ASP A 92 -2.74 8.97 -10.67
C ASP A 92 -2.29 8.02 -11.80
N GLU A 93 -1.10 7.48 -11.68
CA GLU A 93 -0.49 6.59 -12.69
C GLU A 93 -1.31 5.30 -12.89
N PHE A 94 -1.80 4.72 -11.80
CA PHE A 94 -2.56 3.46 -11.85
C PHE A 94 -4.07 3.67 -11.96
N GLY A 95 -4.53 4.92 -12.03
CA GLY A 95 -5.94 5.27 -12.20
C GLY A 95 -6.82 4.82 -11.04
N CYS A 96 -6.32 4.93 -9.81
CA CYS A 96 -7.05 4.52 -8.63
C CYS A 96 -8.03 5.61 -8.18
N ASP A 97 -9.25 5.23 -7.83
CA ASP A 97 -10.30 6.12 -7.32
C ASP A 97 -10.47 6.06 -5.80
N LEU A 98 -9.99 4.99 -5.18
CA LEU A 98 -10.03 4.80 -3.73
C LEU A 98 -8.71 4.27 -3.21
N VAL A 99 -8.22 4.89 -2.15
CA VAL A 99 -7.04 4.43 -1.39
C VAL A 99 -7.49 3.99 0.00
N ILE A 100 -7.13 2.78 0.40
CA ILE A 100 -7.40 2.26 1.75
C ILE A 100 -6.07 2.08 2.45
N MET A 101 -5.88 2.82 3.53
CA MET A 101 -4.63 2.84 4.30
C MET A 101 -4.86 2.45 5.74
N ALA A 102 -3.98 1.65 6.30
CA ALA A 102 -3.91 1.46 7.75
C ALA A 102 -3.36 2.74 8.41
N THR A 103 -4.00 3.14 9.53
CA THR A 103 -3.56 4.26 10.34
C THR A 103 -2.98 3.75 11.62
N HIS A 104 -2.19 3.57 12.18
CA HIS A 104 -1.70 3.12 13.47
C HIS A 104 -1.20 1.69 13.48
N VAL A 105 0.08 1.60 13.27
CA VAL A 105 0.87 0.46 13.75
C VAL A 105 1.61 0.95 14.99
N PRO A 106 1.24 0.49 16.20
CA PRO A 106 1.98 0.85 17.40
C PRO A 106 3.47 0.50 17.22
N ASN A 107 4.35 1.44 17.52
CA ASN A 107 5.82 1.31 17.43
C ASN A 107 6.48 1.50 16.04
N LEU A 108 5.74 1.72 14.99
CA LEU A 108 6.33 2.41 13.85
C LEU A 108 6.19 3.90 14.09
N ALA A 109 7.23 4.42 14.71
CA ALA A 109 7.44 5.80 15.12
C ALA A 109 6.30 6.78 14.79
N ASP A 110 5.85 7.52 15.79
CA ASP A 110 4.88 8.62 15.73
C ASP A 110 5.09 9.61 14.55
N HIS A 111 6.18 9.44 13.81
CA HIS A 111 6.54 10.24 12.66
C HIS A 111 5.90 9.80 11.33
N PHE A 112 5.40 8.54 11.22
CA PHE A 112 5.04 8.01 9.92
C PHE A 112 3.55 8.15 9.57
N MET A 113 2.65 8.22 10.53
CA MET A 113 1.23 7.99 10.27
C MET A 113 0.30 9.19 10.49
N HIS A 114 0.66 10.16 11.30
CA HIS A 114 -0.22 11.31 11.56
C HIS A 114 -0.32 12.28 10.37
N SER A 115 0.64 12.26 9.47
CA SER A 115 0.67 13.18 8.32
C SER A 115 0.39 12.52 6.99
N HIS A 116 0.62 11.20 6.82
CA HIS A 116 0.60 10.58 5.49
C HIS A 116 -0.80 10.42 4.91
N GLY A 117 -1.76 9.91 5.67
CA GLY A 117 -3.13 9.77 5.19
C GLY A 117 -3.80 11.11 4.91
N GLY A 118 -3.62 12.08 5.79
CA GLY A 118 -4.13 13.45 5.59
C GLY A 118 -3.43 14.16 4.43
N GLN A 119 -2.13 14.03 4.31
CA GLN A 119 -1.39 14.60 3.19
C GLN A 119 -1.74 13.93 1.87
N LEU A 120 -1.88 12.61 1.83
CA LEU A 120 -2.32 11.94 0.62
C LEU A 120 -3.70 12.40 0.19
N ALA A 121 -4.65 12.49 1.12
CA ALA A 121 -6.01 12.96 0.84
C ALA A 121 -6.07 14.38 0.29
N THR A 122 -5.10 15.23 0.61
CA THR A 122 -5.03 16.62 0.09
C THR A 122 -4.27 16.75 -1.23
N HIS A 123 -3.57 15.70 -1.68
CA HIS A 123 -2.72 15.72 -2.88
C HIS A 123 -3.17 14.73 -3.96
N THR A 124 -4.34 14.12 -3.80
CA THR A 124 -4.94 13.22 -4.79
C THR A 124 -6.41 13.51 -4.96
N GLU A 125 -6.94 13.24 -6.14
CA GLU A 125 -8.38 13.29 -6.42
C GLU A 125 -9.11 12.01 -5.95
N ALA A 126 -8.37 10.96 -5.61
CA ALA A 126 -8.95 9.73 -5.08
C ALA A 126 -9.48 9.92 -3.65
N SER A 127 -10.54 9.21 -3.32
CA SER A 127 -11.01 9.10 -1.94
C SER A 127 -10.00 8.32 -1.08
N VAL A 128 -9.82 8.72 0.17
CA VAL A 128 -8.91 8.04 1.09
C VAL A 128 -9.70 7.52 2.29
N PHE A 129 -9.64 6.21 2.50
CA PHE A 129 -10.26 5.53 3.63
C PHE A 129 -9.17 5.09 4.61
N LEU A 130 -9.21 5.64 5.81
CA LEU A 130 -8.24 5.34 6.86
C LEU A 130 -8.81 4.27 7.80
N VAL A 131 -8.14 3.12 7.86
CA VAL A 131 -8.51 2.00 8.74
C VAL A 131 -7.61 2.01 9.97
N ARG A 132 -8.20 2.10 11.15
CA ARG A 132 -7.44 1.97 12.40
C ARG A 132 -7.15 0.50 12.69
N GLY A 133 -5.89 0.22 12.82
CA GLY A 133 -5.40 -1.13 13.15
C GLY A 133 -5.58 -1.50 14.61
#